data_4474930017d7b52e2b37b8e1d97d00ff
#
_entry.id   4474930017d7b52e2b37b8e1d97d00ff
#
_cell.length_a   1.000
_cell.length_b   1.000
_cell.length_c   1.000
_cell.angle_alpha   90.00
_cell.angle_beta   90.00
_cell.angle_gamma   90.00
#
_symmetry.space_group_name_H-M   'P 1'
#
loop_
_entity.id
_entity.type
_entity.pdbx_description
1 polymer ?
#
loop_
_entity_poly.entity_id
_entity_poly.type
_entity_poly.pdbx_seq_one_letter_code
_entity_poly.pdbx_strand_id
1 'polypeptide(L)'
;MHTFLFQYLPYIAGTLFICGVTYRIAAQGNTVQAYSSQFLSNDSLLKWGSNLFHVGIILVFFGHIFGLLAPEWSYDWLITNEQKRQLAIIMGSGAGLITLAGISMLTLRRFTNRNVVANSNFGDYLFVVLIFLQIVTGLMGTVETINSDLDHYMNLDRWAQGLFTFLPGASDYIADASLPHKIHILLGFLLVIIFPFTKLMHMVAIPLRYIIDFFMHRK
;
A
#
# COMPACT_ATOMS: atom_id res chain seq x y z
N MET A 1 -7.26 14.53 -19.13
CA MET A 1 -6.59 14.47 -17.81
C MET A 1 -6.87 13.15 -17.10
N HIS A 2 -8.13 12.66 -17.12
CA HIS A 2 -8.50 11.37 -16.52
C HIS A 2 -7.64 10.20 -17.05
N THR A 3 -7.58 10.02 -18.36
CA THR A 3 -6.78 8.97 -19.02
C THR A 3 -5.29 9.05 -18.66
N PHE A 4 -4.72 10.25 -18.55
CA PHE A 4 -3.33 10.39 -18.11
C PHE A 4 -3.14 9.84 -16.68
N LEU A 5 -4.02 10.21 -15.74
CA LEU A 5 -3.88 9.84 -14.34
C LEU A 5 -4.17 8.36 -14.07
N PHE A 6 -5.07 7.73 -14.83
CA PHE A 6 -5.55 6.38 -14.52
C PHE A 6 -5.18 5.32 -15.57
N GLN A 7 -4.59 5.74 -16.71
CA GLN A 7 -4.07 4.82 -17.73
C GLN A 7 -2.54 4.89 -17.82
N TYR A 8 -1.93 6.08 -17.88
CA TYR A 8 -0.49 6.22 -18.14
C TYR A 8 0.34 6.39 -16.86
N LEU A 9 -0.14 7.15 -15.88
CA LEU A 9 0.58 7.36 -14.61
C LEU A 9 0.93 6.07 -13.87
N PRO A 10 0.08 5.01 -13.85
CA PRO A 10 0.43 3.72 -13.25
C PRO A 10 1.72 3.12 -13.83
N TYR A 11 1.90 3.18 -15.15
CA TYR A 11 3.10 2.66 -15.80
C TYR A 11 4.34 3.50 -15.51
N ILE A 12 4.17 4.83 -15.45
CA ILE A 12 5.25 5.74 -15.05
C ILE A 12 5.65 5.43 -13.60
N ALA A 13 4.68 5.29 -12.69
CA ALA A 13 4.92 4.97 -11.29
C ALA A 13 5.63 3.61 -11.13
N GLY A 14 5.17 2.58 -11.85
CA GLY A 14 5.79 1.26 -11.87
C GLY A 14 7.23 1.28 -12.39
N THR A 15 7.48 2.01 -13.47
CA THR A 15 8.82 2.18 -14.03
C THR A 15 9.77 2.87 -13.04
N LEU A 16 9.34 3.98 -12.44
CA LEU A 16 10.13 4.70 -11.43
C LEU A 16 10.40 3.84 -10.20
N PHE A 17 9.41 3.04 -9.78
CA PHE A 17 9.57 2.08 -8.70
C PHE A 17 10.64 1.04 -9.01
N ILE A 18 10.53 0.35 -10.15
CA ILE A 18 11.48 -0.71 -10.54
C ILE A 18 12.88 -0.14 -10.69
N CYS A 19 13.04 0.95 -11.46
CA CYS A 19 14.34 1.59 -11.66
C CYS A 19 14.93 2.10 -10.34
N GLY A 20 14.12 2.75 -9.51
CA GLY A 20 14.55 3.31 -8.23
C GLY A 20 14.96 2.22 -7.22
N VAL A 21 14.18 1.14 -7.10
CA VAL A 21 14.51 -0.01 -6.24
C VAL A 21 15.78 -0.69 -6.71
N THR A 22 15.91 -0.95 -8.02
CA THR A 22 17.10 -1.57 -8.61
C THR A 22 18.34 -0.71 -8.35
N TYR A 23 18.26 0.59 -8.61
CA TYR A 23 19.35 1.53 -8.33
C TYR A 23 19.74 1.53 -6.84
N ARG A 24 18.78 1.58 -5.92
CA ARG A 24 19.04 1.59 -4.49
C ARG A 24 19.70 0.30 -4.01
N ILE A 25 19.26 -0.85 -4.51
CA ILE A 25 19.88 -2.14 -4.17
C ILE A 25 21.30 -2.21 -4.73
N ALA A 26 21.50 -1.82 -5.99
CA ALA A 26 22.82 -1.89 -6.65
C ALA A 26 23.83 -0.90 -6.04
N ALA A 27 23.39 0.35 -5.78
CA ALA A 27 24.30 1.42 -5.32
C ALA A 27 24.47 1.48 -3.79
N GLN A 28 23.50 1.01 -3.01
CA GLN A 28 23.42 1.23 -1.58
C GLN A 28 22.96 -0.01 -0.78
N GLY A 29 23.09 -1.22 -1.34
CA GLY A 29 22.53 -2.46 -0.79
C GLY A 29 22.85 -2.72 0.69
N ASN A 30 24.03 -2.34 1.18
CA ASN A 30 24.43 -2.51 2.57
C ASN A 30 23.90 -1.42 3.52
N THR A 31 23.39 -0.31 3.00
CA THR A 31 22.92 0.85 3.78
C THR A 31 21.41 1.00 3.81
N VAL A 32 20.69 0.14 3.08
CA VAL A 32 19.22 0.13 3.10
C VAL A 32 18.75 -0.50 4.40
N GLN A 33 18.76 0.27 5.47
CA GLN A 33 18.28 -0.14 6.79
C GLN A 33 17.21 0.84 7.28
N ALA A 34 16.10 0.30 7.76
CA ALA A 34 15.23 1.07 8.62
C ALA A 34 15.80 1.01 10.05
N TYR A 35 16.55 2.02 10.44
CA TYR A 35 16.97 2.11 11.84
C TYR A 35 15.75 2.10 12.74
N SER A 36 15.69 1.12 13.63
CA SER A 36 14.59 1.02 14.57
C SER A 36 14.63 2.22 15.51
N SER A 37 13.55 3.00 15.55
CA SER A 37 13.39 4.09 16.50
C SER A 37 13.26 3.60 17.96
N GLN A 38 13.34 2.28 18.19
CA GLN A 38 13.39 1.64 19.50
C GLN A 38 14.58 2.14 20.34
N PHE A 39 15.72 2.41 19.70
CA PHE A 39 16.90 2.98 20.37
C PHE A 39 16.68 4.41 20.88
N LEU A 40 15.72 5.14 20.29
CA LEU A 40 15.38 6.50 20.73
C LEU A 40 14.40 6.48 21.90
N SER A 41 13.45 5.56 21.89
CA SER A 41 12.48 5.37 22.96
C SER A 41 11.75 4.03 22.73
N ASN A 42 11.76 3.17 23.74
CA ASN A 42 11.02 1.89 23.72
C ASN A 42 9.72 2.05 24.53
N ASP A 43 8.77 2.75 23.95
CA ASP A 43 7.47 3.03 24.54
C ASP A 43 6.35 2.12 24.00
N SER A 44 5.21 2.09 24.70
CA SER A 44 4.05 1.27 24.33
C SER A 44 3.45 1.68 22.98
N LEU A 45 3.53 2.97 22.60
CA LEU A 45 3.06 3.45 21.31
C LEU A 45 3.87 2.85 20.15
N LEU A 46 5.20 2.68 20.34
CA LEU A 46 6.02 1.98 19.36
C LEU A 46 5.62 0.50 19.26
N LYS A 47 5.56 -0.19 20.41
CA LYS A 47 5.32 -1.63 20.45
C LYS A 47 3.97 -2.00 19.82
N TRP A 48 2.89 -1.41 20.29
CA TRP A 48 1.56 -1.71 19.78
C TRP A 48 1.30 -1.10 18.40
N GLY A 49 1.72 0.15 18.20
CA GLY A 49 1.56 0.84 16.92
C GLY A 49 2.28 0.11 15.79
N SER A 50 3.53 -0.34 15.99
CA SER A 50 4.27 -1.09 14.99
C SER A 50 3.64 -2.45 14.70
N ASN A 51 3.27 -3.22 15.73
CA ASN A 51 2.66 -4.54 15.54
C ASN A 51 1.32 -4.45 14.80
N LEU A 52 0.42 -3.57 15.25
CA LEU A 52 -0.88 -3.38 14.62
C LEU A 52 -0.72 -2.90 13.17
N PHE A 53 0.18 -1.92 12.95
CA PHE A 53 0.43 -1.40 11.62
C PHE A 53 0.95 -2.49 10.66
N HIS A 54 1.95 -3.27 11.07
CA HIS A 54 2.53 -4.30 10.18
C HIS A 54 1.56 -5.45 9.92
N VAL A 55 0.84 -5.93 10.93
CA VAL A 55 -0.18 -6.96 10.72
C VAL A 55 -1.28 -6.45 9.79
N GLY A 56 -1.80 -5.25 10.06
CA GLY A 56 -2.88 -4.68 9.26
C GLY A 56 -2.44 -4.39 7.82
N ILE A 57 -1.27 -3.75 7.61
CA ILE A 57 -0.81 -3.38 6.25
C ILE A 57 -0.48 -4.60 5.39
N ILE A 58 0.01 -5.69 5.99
CA ILE A 58 0.24 -6.96 5.28
C ILE A 58 -1.10 -7.55 4.82
N LEU A 59 -2.11 -7.56 5.69
CA LEU A 59 -3.45 -8.02 5.32
C LEU A 59 -4.07 -7.14 4.23
N VAL A 60 -3.94 -5.81 4.33
CA VAL A 60 -4.40 -4.86 3.30
C VAL A 60 -3.68 -5.12 1.97
N PHE A 61 -2.36 -5.32 1.98
CA PHE A 61 -1.57 -5.58 0.78
C PHE A 61 -2.03 -6.86 0.06
N PHE A 62 -2.17 -7.96 0.78
CA PHE A 62 -2.67 -9.20 0.20
C PHE A 62 -4.14 -9.09 -0.22
N GLY A 63 -4.96 -8.36 0.53
CA GLY A 63 -6.34 -8.06 0.17
C GLY A 63 -6.44 -7.34 -1.18
N HIS A 64 -5.55 -6.40 -1.47
CA HIS A 64 -5.50 -5.73 -2.78
C HIS A 64 -5.04 -6.67 -3.90
N ILE A 65 -4.01 -7.48 -3.66
CA ILE A 65 -3.55 -8.44 -4.67
C ILE A 65 -4.66 -9.44 -5.02
N PHE A 66 -5.20 -10.13 -4.02
CA PHE A 66 -6.21 -11.16 -4.26
C PHE A 66 -7.59 -10.57 -4.58
N GLY A 67 -7.90 -9.40 -4.04
CA GLY A 67 -9.17 -8.71 -4.30
C GLY A 67 -9.24 -8.14 -5.71
N LEU A 68 -8.27 -7.32 -6.12
CA LEU A 68 -8.32 -6.59 -7.40
C LEU A 68 -7.78 -7.40 -8.59
N LEU A 69 -6.74 -8.23 -8.38
CA LEU A 69 -6.04 -8.87 -9.48
C LEU A 69 -6.52 -10.29 -9.78
N ALA A 70 -7.29 -10.93 -8.89
CA ALA A 70 -7.84 -12.26 -9.15
C ALA A 70 -8.89 -12.17 -10.27
N PRO A 71 -8.65 -12.79 -11.46
CA PRO A 71 -9.61 -12.78 -12.54
C PRO A 71 -10.82 -13.66 -12.19
N GLU A 72 -11.98 -13.35 -12.78
CA GLU A 72 -13.26 -13.97 -12.43
C GLU A 72 -13.21 -15.50 -12.55
N TRP A 73 -12.59 -16.03 -13.61
CA TRP A 73 -12.43 -17.48 -13.81
C TRP A 73 -11.65 -18.20 -12.69
N SER A 74 -10.89 -17.48 -11.86
CA SER A 74 -10.09 -18.07 -10.78
C SER A 74 -10.88 -18.33 -9.51
N TYR A 75 -12.05 -17.71 -9.33
CA TYR A 75 -12.87 -17.81 -8.11
C TYR A 75 -14.36 -18.09 -8.34
N ASP A 76 -14.91 -17.96 -9.58
CA ASP A 76 -16.34 -18.13 -9.90
C ASP A 76 -16.87 -19.54 -9.56
N TRP A 77 -16.00 -20.54 -9.55
CA TRP A 77 -16.32 -21.90 -9.12
C TRP A 77 -16.50 -22.05 -7.60
N LEU A 78 -16.07 -21.06 -6.80
CA LEU A 78 -16.08 -21.09 -5.34
C LEU A 78 -17.04 -20.06 -4.73
N ILE A 79 -17.02 -18.83 -5.25
CA ILE A 79 -17.79 -17.71 -4.71
C ILE A 79 -18.35 -16.84 -5.86
N THR A 80 -19.53 -16.24 -5.62
CA THR A 80 -20.11 -15.26 -6.54
C THR A 80 -19.44 -13.90 -6.44
N ASN A 81 -19.61 -13.03 -7.44
CA ASN A 81 -19.10 -11.66 -7.43
C ASN A 81 -19.64 -10.85 -6.24
N GLU A 82 -20.90 -11.07 -5.85
CA GLU A 82 -21.48 -10.42 -4.66
C GLU A 82 -20.82 -10.91 -3.36
N GLN A 83 -20.55 -12.22 -3.24
CA GLN A 83 -19.84 -12.78 -2.09
C GLN A 83 -18.39 -12.27 -2.02
N LYS A 84 -17.72 -12.13 -3.17
CA LYS A 84 -16.38 -11.53 -3.25
C LYS A 84 -16.41 -10.08 -2.77
N ARG A 85 -17.37 -9.27 -3.21
CA ARG A 85 -17.58 -7.90 -2.77
C ARG A 85 -17.79 -7.83 -1.25
N GLN A 86 -18.67 -8.66 -0.68
CA GLN A 86 -18.91 -8.72 0.76
C GLN A 86 -17.65 -9.11 1.53
N LEU A 87 -16.92 -10.10 1.05
CA LEU A 87 -15.63 -10.50 1.64
C LEU A 87 -14.61 -9.35 1.62
N ALA A 88 -14.51 -8.64 0.50
CA ALA A 88 -13.63 -7.48 0.37
C ALA A 88 -14.00 -6.36 1.35
N ILE A 89 -15.30 -6.09 1.55
CA ILE A 89 -15.80 -5.12 2.53
C ILE A 89 -15.42 -5.53 3.95
N ILE A 90 -15.69 -6.75 4.35
CA ILE A 90 -15.45 -7.24 5.71
C ILE A 90 -13.96 -7.29 6.01
N MET A 91 -13.19 -7.96 5.16
CA MET A 91 -11.74 -8.13 5.37
C MET A 91 -10.99 -6.81 5.20
N GLY A 92 -11.37 -6.00 4.21
CA GLY A 92 -10.79 -4.68 3.94
C GLY A 92 -11.05 -3.70 5.07
N SER A 93 -12.29 -3.64 5.59
CA SER A 93 -12.63 -2.81 6.76
C SER A 93 -11.86 -3.25 8.00
N GLY A 94 -11.83 -4.55 8.30
CA GLY A 94 -11.12 -5.09 9.45
C GLY A 94 -9.62 -4.81 9.40
N ALA A 95 -8.97 -5.15 8.30
CA ALA A 95 -7.55 -4.89 8.10
C ALA A 95 -7.23 -3.39 8.08
N GLY A 96 -8.08 -2.58 7.43
CA GLY A 96 -7.96 -1.13 7.38
C GLY A 96 -8.04 -0.48 8.77
N LEU A 97 -8.98 -0.89 9.60
CA LEU A 97 -9.12 -0.38 10.98
C LEU A 97 -7.93 -0.75 11.86
N ILE A 98 -7.43 -1.99 11.76
CA ILE A 98 -6.21 -2.42 12.47
C ILE A 98 -5.03 -1.56 12.04
N THR A 99 -4.88 -1.34 10.72
CA THR A 99 -3.81 -0.52 10.16
C THR A 99 -3.94 0.94 10.61
N LEU A 100 -5.18 1.48 10.61
CA LEU A 100 -5.45 2.85 11.05
C LEU A 100 -5.09 3.04 12.54
N ALA A 101 -5.46 2.11 13.40
CA ALA A 101 -5.07 2.16 14.80
C ALA A 101 -3.54 2.17 14.95
N GLY A 102 -2.84 1.28 14.26
CA GLY A 102 -1.39 1.20 14.28
C GLY A 102 -0.71 2.47 13.78
N ILE A 103 -1.10 2.98 12.60
CA ILE A 103 -0.50 4.20 12.04
C ILE A 103 -0.83 5.45 12.85
N SER A 104 -2.02 5.51 13.47
CA SER A 104 -2.38 6.61 14.37
C SER A 104 -1.47 6.68 15.60
N MET A 105 -1.18 5.52 16.22
CA MET A 105 -0.24 5.43 17.35
C MET A 105 1.18 5.85 16.95
N LEU A 106 1.66 5.40 15.78
CA LEU A 106 2.98 5.75 15.27
C LEU A 106 3.07 7.24 14.89
N THR A 107 2.00 7.79 14.32
CA THR A 107 1.89 9.22 14.00
C THR A 107 1.93 10.03 15.28
N LEU A 108 1.07 9.71 16.25
CA LEU A 108 1.04 10.39 17.53
C LEU A 108 2.42 10.39 18.20
N ARG A 109 3.08 9.23 18.26
CA ARG A 109 4.43 9.09 18.81
C ARG A 109 5.44 9.99 18.11
N ARG A 110 5.37 10.08 16.76
CA ARG A 110 6.31 10.91 15.98
C ARG A 110 6.15 12.40 16.26
N PHE A 111 4.95 12.85 16.60
CA PHE A 111 4.70 14.26 16.91
C PHE A 111 4.86 14.61 18.40
N THR A 112 4.77 13.64 19.31
CA THR A 112 4.74 13.89 20.77
C THR A 112 6.02 13.46 21.52
N ASN A 113 6.71 12.40 21.04
CA ASN A 113 7.90 11.92 21.73
C ASN A 113 9.13 12.77 21.38
N ARG A 114 9.68 13.50 22.37
CA ARG A 114 10.79 14.46 22.20
C ARG A 114 12.02 13.85 21.52
N ASN A 115 12.40 12.62 21.88
CA ASN A 115 13.57 11.95 21.30
C ASN A 115 13.33 11.61 19.82
N VAL A 116 12.11 11.21 19.48
CA VAL A 116 11.73 10.89 18.09
C VAL A 116 11.66 12.17 17.27
N VAL A 117 11.04 13.24 17.79
CA VAL A 117 10.97 14.57 17.14
C VAL A 117 12.36 15.09 16.82
N ALA A 118 13.28 15.08 17.80
CA ALA A 118 14.65 15.59 17.64
C ALA A 118 15.46 14.82 16.57
N ASN A 119 15.12 13.57 16.29
CA ASN A 119 15.81 12.71 15.31
C ASN A 119 14.97 12.45 14.04
N SER A 120 13.89 13.20 13.82
CA SER A 120 13.03 13.08 12.64
C SER A 120 13.34 14.19 11.63
N ASN A 121 13.39 13.83 10.37
CA ASN A 121 13.52 14.78 9.27
C ASN A 121 12.15 14.99 8.56
N PHE A 122 12.09 15.96 7.65
CA PHE A 122 10.87 16.27 6.89
C PHE A 122 10.30 15.03 6.17
N GLY A 123 11.15 14.20 5.57
CA GLY A 123 10.72 12.99 4.87
C GLY A 123 10.03 11.98 5.78
N ASP A 124 10.42 11.90 7.06
CA ASP A 124 9.78 11.01 8.03
C ASP A 124 8.36 11.46 8.37
N TYR A 125 8.12 12.76 8.48
CA TYR A 125 6.77 13.32 8.70
C TYR A 125 5.91 13.17 7.47
N LEU A 126 6.42 13.56 6.30
CA LEU A 126 5.73 13.43 5.03
C LEU A 126 5.26 11.99 4.80
N PHE A 127 6.14 11.03 5.02
CA PHE A 127 5.86 9.62 4.84
C PHE A 127 4.72 9.13 5.75
N VAL A 128 4.79 9.42 7.05
CA VAL A 128 3.78 8.99 8.02
C VAL A 128 2.41 9.59 7.70
N VAL A 129 2.38 10.88 7.32
CA VAL A 129 1.15 11.57 6.93
C VAL A 129 0.55 10.97 5.65
N LEU A 130 1.38 10.70 4.64
CA LEU A 130 0.90 10.09 3.39
C LEU A 130 0.31 8.69 3.62
N ILE A 131 0.96 7.85 4.42
CA ILE A 131 0.42 6.53 4.77
C ILE A 131 -0.89 6.67 5.55
N PHE A 132 -0.96 7.60 6.51
CA PHE A 132 -2.18 7.86 7.26
C PHE A 132 -3.34 8.25 6.33
N LEU A 133 -3.11 9.19 5.42
CA LEU A 133 -4.10 9.61 4.42
C LEU A 133 -4.48 8.46 3.47
N GLN A 134 -3.52 7.63 3.07
CA GLN A 134 -3.78 6.44 2.25
C GLN A 134 -4.76 5.49 2.93
N ILE A 135 -4.58 5.21 4.22
CA ILE A 135 -5.48 4.31 4.96
C ILE A 135 -6.87 4.95 5.15
N VAL A 136 -6.92 6.23 5.48
CA VAL A 136 -8.20 6.95 5.64
C VAL A 136 -8.99 6.95 4.33
N THR A 137 -8.36 7.30 3.21
CA THR A 137 -9.04 7.31 1.90
C THR A 137 -9.43 5.91 1.44
N GLY A 138 -8.66 4.88 1.79
CA GLY A 138 -9.03 3.47 1.53
C GLY A 138 -10.28 3.04 2.30
N LEU A 139 -10.38 3.39 3.58
CA LEU A 139 -11.59 3.13 4.38
C LEU A 139 -12.80 3.93 3.88
N MET A 140 -12.61 5.18 3.44
CA MET A 140 -13.67 5.95 2.78
C MET A 140 -14.13 5.27 1.48
N GLY A 141 -13.19 4.74 0.66
CA GLY A 141 -13.51 3.93 -0.51
C GLY A 141 -14.31 2.67 -0.17
N THR A 142 -14.01 2.01 0.95
CA THR A 142 -14.81 0.86 1.41
C THR A 142 -16.24 1.27 1.77
N VAL A 143 -16.45 2.43 2.39
CA VAL A 143 -17.80 2.97 2.65
C VAL A 143 -18.56 3.23 1.34
N GLU A 144 -17.88 3.79 0.33
CA GLU A 144 -18.46 3.97 -1.01
C GLU A 144 -18.83 2.63 -1.65
N THR A 145 -17.97 1.61 -1.52
CA THR A 145 -18.26 0.26 -2.02
C THR A 145 -19.49 -0.37 -1.36
N ILE A 146 -19.74 -0.10 -0.06
CA ILE A 146 -20.95 -0.56 0.63
C ILE A 146 -22.21 0.05 0.00
N ASN A 147 -22.16 1.32 -0.39
CA ASN A 147 -23.29 2.09 -0.88
C ASN A 147 -23.43 2.06 -2.42
N SER A 148 -22.52 1.42 -3.15
CA SER A 148 -22.52 1.34 -4.60
C SER A 148 -23.05 0.01 -5.11
N ASP A 149 -23.38 -0.05 -6.40
CA ASP A 149 -23.78 -1.28 -7.08
C ASP A 149 -22.61 -2.24 -7.30
N LEU A 150 -22.93 -3.51 -7.55
CA LEU A 150 -21.94 -4.55 -7.82
C LEU A 150 -21.05 -4.21 -9.03
N ASP A 151 -21.64 -3.65 -10.10
CA ASP A 151 -20.88 -3.27 -11.30
C ASP A 151 -19.83 -2.21 -11.01
N HIS A 152 -20.11 -1.28 -10.10
CA HIS A 152 -19.15 -0.26 -9.68
C HIS A 152 -17.93 -0.90 -8.99
N TYR A 153 -18.15 -1.89 -8.12
CA TYR A 153 -17.09 -2.67 -7.51
C TYR A 153 -16.28 -3.47 -8.54
N MET A 154 -16.96 -4.19 -9.43
CA MET A 154 -16.32 -4.98 -10.48
C MET A 154 -15.53 -4.14 -11.48
N ASN A 155 -15.91 -2.89 -11.69
CA ASN A 155 -15.17 -1.97 -12.55
C ASN A 155 -13.81 -1.57 -11.98
N LEU A 156 -13.65 -1.52 -10.66
CA LEU A 156 -12.33 -1.34 -10.02
C LEU A 156 -11.42 -2.54 -10.31
N ASP A 157 -11.95 -3.75 -10.25
CA ASP A 157 -11.21 -4.98 -10.59
C ASP A 157 -10.83 -4.99 -12.08
N ARG A 158 -11.77 -4.70 -12.97
CA ARG A 158 -11.56 -4.65 -14.43
C ARG A 158 -10.49 -3.61 -14.80
N TRP A 159 -10.52 -2.45 -14.15
CA TRP A 159 -9.51 -1.43 -14.33
C TRP A 159 -8.12 -1.93 -13.90
N ALA A 160 -8.00 -2.48 -12.70
CA ALA A 160 -6.73 -2.97 -12.18
C ALA A 160 -6.16 -4.09 -13.06
N GLN A 161 -6.98 -5.08 -13.42
CA GLN A 161 -6.59 -6.17 -14.32
C GLN A 161 -6.24 -5.67 -15.72
N GLY A 162 -7.00 -4.69 -16.23
CA GLY A 162 -6.74 -4.04 -17.52
C GLY A 162 -5.40 -3.35 -17.59
N LEU A 163 -4.94 -2.73 -16.49
CA LEU A 163 -3.59 -2.16 -16.41
C LEU A 163 -2.50 -3.25 -16.51
N PHE A 164 -2.66 -4.38 -15.82
CA PHE A 164 -1.69 -5.48 -15.86
C PHE A 164 -1.66 -6.20 -17.21
N THR A 165 -2.79 -6.22 -17.93
CA THR A 165 -2.89 -6.80 -19.28
C THR A 165 -2.65 -5.79 -20.40
N PHE A 166 -2.26 -4.56 -20.07
CA PHE A 166 -2.02 -3.46 -21.01
C PHE A 166 -3.24 -3.15 -21.90
N LEU A 167 -4.45 -3.29 -21.37
CA LEU A 167 -5.69 -3.04 -22.09
C LEU A 167 -5.82 -1.54 -22.39
N PRO A 168 -5.92 -1.13 -23.69
CA PRO A 168 -6.23 0.25 -24.03
C PRO A 168 -7.60 0.66 -23.50
N GLY A 169 -7.71 1.86 -22.90
CA GLY A 169 -8.99 2.35 -22.38
C GLY A 169 -9.37 1.76 -21.01
N ALA A 170 -8.48 1.05 -20.31
CA ALA A 170 -8.75 0.54 -18.96
C ALA A 170 -9.22 1.65 -18.01
N SER A 171 -8.73 2.89 -18.18
CA SER A 171 -9.18 4.05 -17.39
C SER A 171 -10.68 4.33 -17.44
N ASP A 172 -11.36 3.90 -18.49
CA ASP A 172 -12.80 4.16 -18.70
C ASP A 172 -13.65 3.41 -17.68
N TYR A 173 -13.20 2.25 -17.20
CA TYR A 173 -13.88 1.51 -16.14
C TYR A 173 -14.04 2.29 -14.83
N ILE A 174 -13.13 3.22 -14.54
CA ILE A 174 -13.18 4.04 -13.32
C ILE A 174 -13.50 5.51 -13.60
N ALA A 175 -14.07 5.82 -14.78
CA ALA A 175 -14.48 7.18 -15.11
C ALA A 175 -15.50 7.72 -14.08
N ASP A 176 -16.46 6.89 -13.67
CA ASP A 176 -17.51 7.20 -12.70
C ASP A 176 -17.16 6.78 -11.26
N ALA A 177 -15.94 6.31 -11.00
CA ALA A 177 -15.51 5.97 -9.65
C ALA A 177 -15.61 7.18 -8.72
N SER A 178 -15.97 6.93 -7.45
CA SER A 178 -16.15 7.98 -6.45
C SER A 178 -14.83 8.73 -6.15
N LEU A 179 -14.94 9.94 -5.65
CA LEU A 179 -13.77 10.75 -5.32
C LEU A 179 -12.82 10.09 -4.31
N PRO A 180 -13.29 9.43 -3.23
CA PRO A 180 -12.42 8.68 -2.32
C PRO A 180 -11.59 7.60 -3.02
N HIS A 181 -12.17 6.81 -3.93
CA HIS A 181 -11.43 5.81 -4.70
C HIS A 181 -10.35 6.46 -5.57
N LYS A 182 -10.70 7.53 -6.30
CA LYS A 182 -9.73 8.25 -7.16
C LYS A 182 -8.57 8.84 -6.36
N ILE A 183 -8.85 9.45 -5.21
CA ILE A 183 -7.81 10.00 -4.32
C ILE A 183 -6.93 8.88 -3.77
N HIS A 184 -7.53 7.77 -3.30
CA HIS A 184 -6.80 6.62 -2.78
C HIS A 184 -5.84 6.04 -3.83
N ILE A 185 -6.30 5.87 -5.06
CA ILE A 185 -5.50 5.39 -6.19
C ILE A 185 -4.31 6.34 -6.48
N LEU A 186 -4.56 7.65 -6.55
CA LEU A 186 -3.52 8.64 -6.83
C LEU A 186 -2.49 8.74 -5.70
N LEU A 187 -2.93 8.69 -4.44
CA LEU A 187 -2.03 8.61 -3.29
C LEU A 187 -1.20 7.32 -3.32
N GLY A 188 -1.80 6.20 -3.74
CA GLY A 188 -1.10 4.93 -3.95
C GLY A 188 0.02 5.07 -4.98
N PHE A 189 -0.23 5.68 -6.14
CA PHE A 189 0.81 5.92 -7.14
C PHE A 189 1.90 6.86 -6.62
N LEU A 190 1.54 7.90 -5.88
CA LEU A 190 2.51 8.77 -5.23
C LEU A 190 3.42 7.98 -4.28
N LEU A 191 2.84 7.11 -3.43
CA LEU A 191 3.61 6.25 -2.54
C LEU A 191 4.53 5.29 -3.30
N VAL A 192 4.07 4.72 -4.42
CA VAL A 192 4.89 3.85 -5.29
C VAL A 192 6.08 4.63 -5.88
N ILE A 193 5.85 5.85 -6.36
CA ILE A 193 6.90 6.72 -6.94
C ILE A 193 7.97 7.06 -5.89
N ILE A 194 7.56 7.44 -4.67
CA ILE A 194 8.50 7.84 -3.62
C ILE A 194 9.09 6.66 -2.85
N PHE A 195 8.55 5.46 -3.01
CA PHE A 195 8.95 4.25 -2.28
C PHE A 195 10.47 4.03 -2.24
N PRO A 196 11.21 4.07 -3.38
CA PRO A 196 12.65 3.82 -3.39
C PRO A 196 13.45 4.82 -2.55
N PHE A 197 12.90 6.02 -2.34
CA PHE A 197 13.55 7.13 -1.64
C PHE A 197 13.17 7.22 -0.16
N THR A 198 12.31 6.30 0.32
CA THR A 198 11.79 6.28 1.69
C THR A 198 12.31 5.09 2.49
N LYS A 199 11.96 5.08 3.78
CA LYS A 199 12.23 3.93 4.67
C LYS A 199 11.42 2.68 4.31
N LEU A 200 10.43 2.76 3.38
CA LEU A 200 9.68 1.60 2.87
C LEU A 200 10.58 0.58 2.17
N MET A 201 11.74 0.99 1.69
CA MET A 201 12.72 0.07 1.09
C MET A 201 13.03 -1.16 1.94
N HIS A 202 12.86 -1.09 3.27
CA HIS A 202 13.07 -2.25 4.14
C HIS A 202 12.13 -3.43 3.80
N MET A 203 10.93 -3.17 3.27
CA MET A 203 9.97 -4.20 2.85
C MET A 203 10.52 -5.08 1.72
N VAL A 204 11.35 -4.51 0.84
CA VAL A 204 11.97 -5.22 -0.29
C VAL A 204 13.39 -5.66 0.06
N ALA A 205 14.17 -4.79 0.69
CA ALA A 205 15.58 -5.05 0.96
C ALA A 205 15.81 -6.18 1.98
N ILE A 206 14.98 -6.28 3.01
CA ILE A 206 15.12 -7.33 4.04
C ILE A 206 14.85 -8.72 3.47
N PRO A 207 13.70 -9.01 2.83
CA PRO A 207 13.45 -10.32 2.23
C PRO A 207 14.49 -10.71 1.18
N LEU A 208 14.88 -9.78 0.31
CA LEU A 208 15.90 -10.05 -0.71
C LEU A 208 17.24 -10.41 -0.10
N ARG A 209 17.67 -9.72 0.96
CA ARG A 209 18.90 -10.04 1.66
C ARG A 209 18.85 -11.46 2.27
N TYR A 210 17.76 -11.83 2.93
CA TYR A 210 17.58 -13.19 3.45
C TYR A 210 17.66 -14.25 2.35
N ILE A 211 17.05 -13.99 1.19
CA ILE A 211 17.09 -14.91 0.04
C ILE A 211 18.53 -15.03 -0.48
N ILE A 212 19.23 -13.92 -0.69
CA ILE A 212 20.60 -13.90 -1.17
C ILE A 212 21.53 -14.64 -0.19
N ASP A 213 21.44 -14.32 1.11
CA ASP A 213 22.25 -14.96 2.15
C ASP A 213 21.98 -16.47 2.21
N PHE A 214 20.70 -16.89 2.10
CA PHE A 214 20.33 -18.31 2.05
C PHE A 214 20.98 -19.07 0.88
N PHE A 215 21.04 -18.46 -0.31
CA PHE A 215 21.67 -19.10 -1.48
C PHE A 215 23.21 -19.02 -1.45
N MET A 216 23.78 -17.96 -0.86
CA MET A 216 25.24 -17.79 -0.82
C MET A 216 25.91 -18.62 0.27
N HIS A 217 25.24 -18.89 1.40
CA HIS A 217 25.81 -19.70 2.50
C HIS A 217 25.60 -21.22 2.33
N ARG A 218 25.06 -21.67 1.20
CA ARG A 218 24.93 -23.10 0.84
C ARG A 218 26.11 -23.66 0.06
N LYS A 219 27.27 -22.99 0.07
CA LYS A 219 28.51 -23.52 -0.52
C LYS A 219 29.46 -24.04 0.56
#